data_e34d7f876ef91e0b1e65fb1c89d2d46a
#
_entry.id   e34d7f876ef91e0b1e65fb1c89d2d46a
#
_cell.length_a   1.000
_cell.length_b   1.000
_cell.length_c   1.000
_cell.angle_alpha   90.00
_cell.angle_beta   90.00
_cell.angle_gamma   90.00
#
_symmetry.space_group_name_H-M   'P 1'
#
loop_
_entity.id
_entity.type
_entity.pdbx_description
1 polymer ?
#
loop_
_entity_poly.entity_id
_entity_poly.type
_entity_poly.pdbx_seq_one_letter_code
_entity_poly.pdbx_strand_id
1 'polypeptide(L)'
;MKLGIGIGWRPEIADEVEALPGIDWVEAVAENLCADHLPASLTRLRERGVTVVPHGVSLGLGGAERPDPGRLTALAERAALLGAPLVTEHIAFVRAGGPRTASPVLEAGHLLPVPRTWAALDVLCENVRIAQDSLPVPLALENIAALICWPDEELTEGQFLAELVERTGVGLLIDVANLHTNHVNRGEDPATALDELPVEAIAYVHVAGGVEKDGVWHDTHAHPVTAPVLDVLAELRSRVSPPGVLLERDDDFPPAAELAGELDAIRATLDAGRAGAAPRSTEPPTAQAPAPAPLPASGPAGPDAVRDRVAVAQASLLSALVAGAPVPEGFDHHRLGVQSRALAAKRADVVAKVAPELPEILGPDYRDAFLAYAKARPMSDGYRRDALDFAEQLLVAGRPADNAARRRLTYWWQDRAAPRPPRRTPRLARAARSVLAGR
;
A
#
# COMPACT_ATOMS: atom_id res chain seq x y z
N MET A 1 -4.68 -22.81 -8.31
CA MET A 1 -3.91 -22.30 -9.48
C MET A 1 -2.44 -22.28 -9.09
N LYS A 2 -1.50 -22.55 -10.02
CA LYS A 2 -0.06 -22.47 -9.73
C LYS A 2 0.51 -21.27 -10.51
N LEU A 3 1.08 -20.30 -9.79
CA LEU A 3 1.69 -19.10 -10.38
C LEU A 3 3.22 -19.28 -10.56
N GLY A 4 3.91 -19.97 -9.65
CA GLY A 4 5.37 -20.15 -9.72
C GLY A 4 6.14 -18.96 -9.13
N ILE A 5 7.27 -18.60 -9.76
CA ILE A 5 8.12 -17.48 -9.33
C ILE A 5 7.83 -16.23 -10.15
N GLY A 6 7.57 -15.14 -9.46
CA GLY A 6 7.22 -13.86 -10.07
C GLY A 6 8.08 -12.70 -9.56
N ILE A 7 7.88 -11.55 -10.19
CA ILE A 7 8.49 -10.28 -9.81
C ILE A 7 7.50 -9.14 -10.00
N GLY A 8 7.55 -8.14 -9.13
CA GLY A 8 6.81 -6.89 -9.29
C GLY A 8 7.24 -6.16 -10.57
N TRP A 9 6.31 -5.94 -11.48
CA TRP A 9 6.55 -5.13 -12.66
C TRP A 9 6.38 -3.65 -12.32
N ARG A 10 7.40 -2.85 -12.61
CA ARG A 10 7.37 -1.39 -12.51
C ARG A 10 7.86 -0.81 -13.84
N PRO A 11 7.33 0.34 -14.30
CA PRO A 11 7.76 0.94 -15.56
C PRO A 11 9.27 1.19 -15.65
N GLU A 12 9.90 1.47 -14.51
CA GLU A 12 11.33 1.81 -14.39
C GLU A 12 12.25 0.63 -14.67
N ILE A 13 11.78 -0.59 -14.43
CA ILE A 13 12.55 -1.85 -14.63
C ILE A 13 11.87 -2.78 -15.65
N ALA A 14 11.01 -2.24 -16.49
CA ALA A 14 10.24 -3.04 -17.42
C ALA A 14 11.10 -3.87 -18.38
N ASP A 15 12.20 -3.31 -18.88
CA ASP A 15 13.12 -3.98 -19.78
C ASP A 15 13.95 -5.06 -19.06
N GLU A 16 14.35 -4.80 -17.81
CA GLU A 16 15.04 -5.76 -16.94
C GLU A 16 14.14 -6.96 -16.64
N VAL A 17 12.90 -6.70 -16.23
CA VAL A 17 11.91 -7.76 -15.94
C VAL A 17 11.63 -8.60 -17.18
N GLU A 18 11.51 -7.98 -18.35
CA GLU A 18 11.29 -8.70 -19.61
C GLU A 18 12.49 -9.61 -19.98
N ALA A 19 13.71 -9.22 -19.62
CA ALA A 19 14.93 -9.96 -19.89
C ALA A 19 15.24 -11.05 -18.84
N LEU A 20 14.62 -11.01 -17.65
CA LEU A 20 14.88 -11.98 -16.58
C LEU A 20 14.47 -13.40 -16.99
N PRO A 21 15.33 -14.41 -16.81
CA PRO A 21 14.99 -15.78 -17.10
C PRO A 21 14.16 -16.41 -15.97
N GLY A 22 13.27 -17.34 -16.33
CA GLY A 22 12.55 -18.16 -15.35
C GLY A 22 11.53 -17.40 -14.52
N ILE A 23 10.97 -16.33 -15.07
CA ILE A 23 9.81 -15.63 -14.51
C ILE A 23 8.54 -16.24 -15.10
N ASP A 24 7.67 -16.76 -14.22
CA ASP A 24 6.41 -17.39 -14.60
C ASP A 24 5.28 -16.36 -14.67
N TRP A 25 5.35 -15.31 -13.85
CA TRP A 25 4.34 -14.28 -13.75
C TRP A 25 4.90 -12.95 -13.23
N VAL A 26 4.13 -11.90 -13.42
CA VAL A 26 4.44 -10.57 -12.90
C VAL A 26 3.21 -9.98 -12.20
N GLU A 27 3.47 -9.11 -11.24
CA GLU A 27 2.45 -8.29 -10.62
C GLU A 27 2.63 -6.84 -11.05
N ALA A 28 1.53 -6.16 -11.33
CA ALA A 28 1.54 -4.74 -11.70
C ALA A 28 0.58 -3.97 -10.81
N VAL A 29 1.02 -2.81 -10.28
CA VAL A 29 0.14 -1.91 -9.52
C VAL A 29 -1.01 -1.48 -10.43
N ALA A 30 -2.23 -1.83 -10.04
CA ALA A 30 -3.42 -1.62 -10.86
C ALA A 30 -3.64 -0.14 -11.20
N GLU A 31 -3.39 0.75 -10.26
CA GLU A 31 -3.56 2.18 -10.44
C GLU A 31 -2.61 2.81 -11.46
N ASN A 32 -1.49 2.15 -11.75
CA ASN A 32 -0.52 2.60 -12.75
C ASN A 32 -0.89 2.14 -14.19
N LEU A 33 -1.92 1.29 -14.33
CA LEU A 33 -2.37 0.79 -15.62
C LEU A 33 -3.56 1.60 -16.14
N CYS A 34 -3.47 2.01 -17.41
CA CYS A 34 -4.61 2.61 -18.12
C CYS A 34 -5.40 1.52 -18.84
N ALA A 35 -6.73 1.49 -18.67
CA ALA A 35 -7.60 0.52 -19.33
C ALA A 35 -7.52 0.60 -20.85
N ASP A 36 -7.30 1.81 -21.40
CA ASP A 36 -7.22 2.04 -22.86
C ASP A 36 -5.83 1.82 -23.46
N HIS A 37 -4.80 1.63 -22.63
CA HIS A 37 -3.43 1.51 -23.11
C HIS A 37 -2.56 0.69 -22.16
N LEU A 38 -2.36 -0.58 -22.52
CA LEU A 38 -1.44 -1.46 -21.79
C LEU A 38 0.01 -1.15 -22.21
N PRO A 39 0.96 -1.02 -21.27
CA PRO A 39 2.38 -0.89 -21.59
C PRO A 39 2.88 -2.01 -22.51
N ALA A 40 3.69 -1.65 -23.51
CA ALA A 40 4.15 -2.59 -24.52
C ALA A 40 4.93 -3.78 -23.93
N SER A 41 5.71 -3.56 -22.85
CA SER A 41 6.43 -4.63 -22.14
C SER A 41 5.47 -5.64 -21.53
N LEU A 42 4.37 -5.22 -20.90
CA LEU A 42 3.35 -6.13 -20.38
C LEU A 42 2.64 -6.89 -21.50
N THR A 43 2.41 -6.27 -22.64
CA THR A 43 1.86 -6.95 -23.82
C THR A 43 2.79 -8.07 -24.28
N ARG A 44 4.10 -7.79 -24.43
CA ARG A 44 5.10 -8.79 -24.84
C ARG A 44 5.26 -9.93 -23.81
N LEU A 45 5.24 -9.62 -22.52
CA LEU A 45 5.27 -10.63 -21.45
C LEU A 45 4.07 -11.58 -21.58
N ARG A 46 2.86 -11.05 -21.78
CA ARG A 46 1.64 -11.86 -21.97
C ARG A 46 1.70 -12.71 -23.25
N GLU A 47 2.20 -12.18 -24.35
CA GLU A 47 2.42 -12.92 -25.59
C GLU A 47 3.38 -14.11 -25.43
N ARG A 48 4.32 -14.02 -24.47
CA ARG A 48 5.23 -15.10 -24.06
C ARG A 48 4.60 -16.08 -23.08
N GLY A 49 3.35 -15.87 -22.66
CA GLY A 49 2.62 -16.72 -21.71
C GLY A 49 2.85 -16.36 -20.24
N VAL A 50 3.51 -15.22 -19.94
CA VAL A 50 3.69 -14.72 -18.57
C VAL A 50 2.34 -14.19 -18.07
N THR A 51 1.89 -14.69 -16.93
CA THR A 51 0.67 -14.21 -16.27
C THR A 51 0.89 -12.83 -15.66
N VAL A 52 -0.09 -11.93 -15.78
CA VAL A 52 -0.07 -10.61 -15.12
C VAL A 52 -1.20 -10.54 -14.11
N VAL A 53 -0.85 -10.24 -12.85
CA VAL A 53 -1.80 -10.05 -11.76
C VAL A 53 -1.86 -8.57 -11.42
N PRO A 54 -3.03 -7.91 -11.45
CA PRO A 54 -3.18 -6.54 -10.96
C PRO A 54 -3.29 -6.52 -9.45
N HIS A 55 -2.47 -5.68 -8.83
CA HIS A 55 -2.43 -5.44 -7.40
C HIS A 55 -2.93 -4.03 -7.09
N GLY A 56 -4.03 -3.94 -6.33
CA GLY A 56 -4.66 -2.69 -5.94
C GLY A 56 -4.05 -2.11 -4.66
N VAL A 57 -3.96 -0.78 -4.63
CA VAL A 57 -3.41 -0.06 -3.46
C VAL A 57 -4.35 1.07 -2.98
N SER A 58 -5.54 1.17 -3.54
CA SER A 58 -6.38 2.36 -3.36
C SER A 58 -7.81 2.13 -2.89
N LEU A 59 -8.30 0.89 -2.86
CA LEU A 59 -9.67 0.61 -2.40
C LEU A 59 -9.84 0.99 -0.93
N GLY A 60 -8.86 0.65 -0.08
CA GLY A 60 -8.90 0.93 1.34
C GLY A 60 -10.03 0.16 2.03
N LEU A 61 -10.12 -1.14 1.78
CA LEU A 61 -11.19 -2.03 2.24
C LEU A 61 -11.34 -2.05 3.77
N GLY A 62 -10.25 -1.77 4.50
CA GLY A 62 -10.26 -1.61 5.96
C GLY A 62 -10.86 -0.29 6.45
N GLY A 63 -11.24 0.62 5.56
CA GLY A 63 -11.90 1.87 5.90
C GLY A 63 -13.33 1.69 6.39
N ALA A 64 -13.80 2.62 7.23
CA ALA A 64 -15.18 2.61 7.72
C ALA A 64 -16.21 2.86 6.62
N GLU A 65 -15.86 3.59 5.57
CA GLU A 65 -16.74 3.80 4.42
C GLU A 65 -16.78 2.56 3.53
N ARG A 66 -17.90 2.38 2.80
CA ARG A 66 -18.00 1.34 1.78
C ARG A 66 -17.04 1.62 0.62
N PRO A 67 -16.51 0.58 -0.05
CA PRO A 67 -15.62 0.75 -1.20
C PRO A 67 -16.27 1.61 -2.29
N ASP A 68 -15.49 2.50 -2.88
CA ASP A 68 -15.95 3.37 -3.97
C ASP A 68 -16.26 2.55 -5.23
N PRO A 69 -17.50 2.63 -5.78
CA PRO A 69 -17.89 1.85 -6.94
C PRO A 69 -17.06 2.15 -8.19
N GLY A 70 -16.58 3.40 -8.35
CA GLY A 70 -15.74 3.77 -9.50
C GLY A 70 -14.36 3.11 -9.43
N ARG A 71 -13.78 3.01 -8.23
CA ARG A 71 -12.49 2.31 -8.01
C ARG A 71 -12.65 0.80 -8.22
N LEU A 72 -13.73 0.20 -7.74
CA LEU A 72 -14.05 -1.21 -7.99
C LEU A 72 -14.21 -1.50 -9.48
N THR A 73 -14.98 -0.67 -10.20
CA THR A 73 -15.12 -0.78 -11.66
C THR A 73 -13.77 -0.69 -12.36
N ALA A 74 -12.94 0.28 -11.97
CA ALA A 74 -11.62 0.46 -12.56
C ALA A 74 -10.69 -0.73 -12.32
N LEU A 75 -10.74 -1.36 -11.14
CA LEU A 75 -9.96 -2.59 -10.86
C LEU A 75 -10.50 -3.78 -11.66
N ALA A 76 -11.82 -3.93 -11.76
CA ALA A 76 -12.48 -4.97 -12.55
C ALA A 76 -12.11 -4.87 -14.05
N GLU A 77 -12.11 -3.66 -14.62
CA GLU A 77 -11.69 -3.41 -16.01
C GLU A 77 -10.23 -3.83 -16.25
N ARG A 78 -9.33 -3.53 -15.31
CA ARG A 78 -7.92 -3.93 -15.40
C ARG A 78 -7.75 -5.44 -15.30
N ALA A 79 -8.48 -6.10 -14.40
CA ALA A 79 -8.49 -7.56 -14.32
C ALA A 79 -8.94 -8.21 -15.63
N ALA A 80 -10.01 -7.70 -16.21
CA ALA A 80 -10.53 -8.19 -17.49
C ALA A 80 -9.54 -7.91 -18.65
N LEU A 81 -8.96 -6.71 -18.73
CA LEU A 81 -7.97 -6.33 -19.75
C LEU A 81 -6.74 -7.25 -19.73
N LEU A 82 -6.28 -7.58 -18.54
CA LEU A 82 -5.12 -8.45 -18.34
C LEU A 82 -5.46 -9.94 -18.51
N GLY A 83 -6.74 -10.32 -18.49
CA GLY A 83 -7.13 -11.72 -18.37
C GLY A 83 -6.59 -12.33 -17.08
N ALA A 84 -6.55 -11.53 -16.02
CA ALA A 84 -5.93 -11.90 -14.76
C ALA A 84 -6.71 -13.04 -14.08
N PRO A 85 -6.01 -13.98 -13.44
CA PRO A 85 -6.69 -15.09 -12.75
C PRO A 85 -7.25 -14.71 -11.38
N LEU A 86 -6.75 -13.63 -10.78
CA LEU A 86 -7.20 -13.01 -9.54
C LEU A 86 -6.75 -11.55 -9.53
N VAL A 87 -7.26 -10.82 -8.55
CA VAL A 87 -6.77 -9.49 -8.16
C VAL A 87 -6.41 -9.49 -6.69
N THR A 88 -5.51 -8.59 -6.29
CA THR A 88 -5.15 -8.41 -4.89
C THR A 88 -5.33 -6.98 -4.44
N GLU A 89 -5.48 -6.79 -3.14
CA GLU A 89 -5.61 -5.51 -2.43
C GLU A 89 -5.16 -5.68 -0.98
N HIS A 90 -5.06 -4.59 -0.22
CA HIS A 90 -4.52 -4.60 1.13
C HIS A 90 -5.61 -4.59 2.21
N ILE A 91 -5.31 -5.20 3.35
CA ILE A 91 -6.09 -5.08 4.60
C ILE A 91 -5.67 -3.76 5.28
N ALA A 92 -6.09 -2.66 4.70
CA ALA A 92 -5.69 -1.33 5.15
C ALA A 92 -6.80 -0.31 4.93
N PHE A 93 -6.71 0.82 5.64
CA PHE A 93 -7.41 2.03 5.24
C PHE A 93 -6.42 3.08 4.74
N VAL A 94 -6.85 3.88 3.77
CA VAL A 94 -6.00 4.89 3.10
C VAL A 94 -6.58 6.29 3.21
N ARG A 95 -7.83 6.40 3.66
CA ARG A 95 -8.56 7.64 3.90
C ARG A 95 -9.54 7.49 5.05
N ALA A 96 -9.84 8.61 5.70
CA ALA A 96 -10.86 8.68 6.76
C ALA A 96 -11.46 10.08 6.83
N GLY A 97 -12.58 10.22 7.51
CA GLY A 97 -13.38 11.43 7.51
C GLY A 97 -14.66 11.26 6.68
N GLY A 98 -15.33 12.35 6.34
CA GLY A 98 -16.54 12.32 5.52
C GLY A 98 -17.83 12.42 6.32
N PRO A 99 -18.98 12.01 5.72
CA PRO A 99 -20.30 12.21 6.31
C PRO A 99 -20.49 11.55 7.69
N ARG A 100 -19.91 10.38 7.92
CA ARG A 100 -20.03 9.64 9.18
C ARG A 100 -19.39 10.36 10.37
N THR A 101 -18.37 11.18 10.11
CA THR A 101 -17.65 11.94 11.14
C THR A 101 -17.94 13.44 11.09
N ALA A 102 -18.75 13.88 10.14
CA ALA A 102 -19.02 15.31 9.85
C ALA A 102 -17.72 16.13 9.72
N SER A 103 -16.66 15.52 9.16
CA SER A 103 -15.34 16.13 8.95
C SER A 103 -14.90 16.01 7.47
N PRO A 104 -13.94 16.82 7.02
CA PRO A 104 -13.35 16.61 5.70
C PRO A 104 -12.77 15.21 5.55
N VAL A 105 -12.81 14.67 4.32
CA VAL A 105 -12.08 13.45 3.99
C VAL A 105 -10.59 13.79 3.91
N LEU A 106 -9.76 13.03 4.63
CA LEU A 106 -8.32 13.11 4.62
C LEU A 106 -7.75 11.87 3.96
N GLU A 107 -6.63 12.02 3.25
CA GLU A 107 -5.88 10.93 2.65
C GLU A 107 -4.56 10.73 3.36
N ALA A 108 -4.24 9.47 3.70
CA ALA A 108 -2.95 9.13 4.30
C ALA A 108 -1.81 9.21 3.28
N GLY A 109 -2.10 8.93 2.00
CA GLY A 109 -1.07 8.72 0.98
C GLY A 109 -0.23 7.45 1.25
N HIS A 110 -0.74 6.56 2.08
CA HIS A 110 -0.12 5.31 2.50
C HIS A 110 -1.17 4.36 3.08
N LEU A 111 -0.81 3.09 3.20
CA LEU A 111 -1.59 2.07 3.86
C LEU A 111 -1.50 2.25 5.38
N LEU A 112 -2.62 2.26 6.06
CA LEU A 112 -2.67 2.33 7.52
C LEU A 112 -3.35 1.09 8.08
N PRO A 113 -2.87 0.59 9.24
CA PRO A 113 -3.38 -0.65 9.82
C PRO A 113 -4.83 -0.50 10.29
N VAL A 114 -5.63 -1.53 10.04
CA VAL A 114 -6.98 -1.68 10.57
C VAL A 114 -6.87 -2.11 12.04
N PRO A 115 -7.71 -1.57 12.96
CA PRO A 115 -7.75 -2.10 14.32
C PRO A 115 -8.20 -3.57 14.31
N ARG A 116 -7.45 -4.45 14.95
CA ARG A 116 -7.78 -5.88 15.05
C ARG A 116 -8.83 -6.14 16.14
N THR A 117 -10.00 -5.52 15.94
CA THR A 117 -11.18 -5.67 16.79
C THR A 117 -12.32 -6.35 16.03
N TRP A 118 -13.22 -7.01 16.75
CA TRP A 118 -14.42 -7.62 16.13
C TRP A 118 -15.24 -6.61 15.35
N ALA A 119 -15.37 -5.39 15.86
CA ALA A 119 -16.09 -4.30 15.20
C ALA A 119 -15.48 -3.90 13.85
N ALA A 120 -14.15 -3.78 13.78
CA ALA A 120 -13.47 -3.46 12.54
C ALA A 120 -13.48 -4.64 11.55
N LEU A 121 -13.41 -5.86 12.06
CA LEU A 121 -13.54 -7.07 11.27
C LEU A 121 -14.94 -7.18 10.60
N ASP A 122 -16.01 -6.86 11.34
CA ASP A 122 -17.38 -6.84 10.77
C ASP A 122 -17.47 -5.86 9.59
N VAL A 123 -16.88 -4.66 9.74
CA VAL A 123 -16.84 -3.63 8.68
C VAL A 123 -16.02 -4.11 7.49
N LEU A 124 -14.83 -4.67 7.73
CA LEU A 124 -13.96 -5.22 6.69
C LEU A 124 -14.65 -6.34 5.93
N CYS A 125 -15.29 -7.29 6.61
CA CYS A 125 -16.02 -8.38 5.98
C CYS A 125 -17.15 -7.89 5.05
N GLU A 126 -17.90 -6.84 5.44
CA GLU A 126 -18.92 -6.25 4.56
C GLU A 126 -18.27 -5.62 3.33
N ASN A 127 -17.17 -4.85 3.50
CA ASN A 127 -16.47 -4.21 2.40
C ASN A 127 -15.86 -5.24 1.43
N VAL A 128 -15.30 -6.32 1.96
CA VAL A 128 -14.74 -7.43 1.16
C VAL A 128 -15.82 -8.10 0.32
N ARG A 129 -16.99 -8.39 0.88
CA ARG A 129 -18.10 -8.97 0.11
C ARG A 129 -18.56 -8.05 -1.03
N ILE A 130 -18.67 -6.73 -0.76
CA ILE A 130 -18.99 -5.74 -1.80
C ILE A 130 -17.95 -5.78 -2.92
N ALA A 131 -16.66 -5.87 -2.57
CA ALA A 131 -15.60 -5.96 -3.55
C ALA A 131 -15.66 -7.27 -4.35
N GLN A 132 -15.84 -8.41 -3.69
CA GLN A 132 -15.98 -9.73 -4.33
C GLN A 132 -17.16 -9.77 -5.32
N ASP A 133 -18.31 -9.20 -4.94
CA ASP A 133 -19.49 -9.11 -5.80
C ASP A 133 -19.28 -8.23 -7.04
N SER A 134 -18.33 -7.30 -6.97
CA SER A 134 -18.04 -6.33 -8.04
C SER A 134 -16.92 -6.79 -8.99
N LEU A 135 -16.09 -7.75 -8.57
CA LEU A 135 -14.91 -8.19 -9.32
C LEU A 135 -15.21 -9.43 -10.16
N PRO A 136 -14.69 -9.52 -11.41
CA PRO A 136 -14.93 -10.66 -12.31
C PRO A 136 -14.08 -11.88 -11.98
N VAL A 137 -13.13 -11.77 -11.04
CA VAL A 137 -12.16 -12.79 -10.66
C VAL A 137 -12.00 -12.81 -9.13
N PRO A 138 -11.48 -13.89 -8.54
CA PRO A 138 -11.24 -13.96 -7.11
C PRO A 138 -10.39 -12.79 -6.59
N LEU A 139 -10.70 -12.36 -5.37
CA LEU A 139 -9.94 -11.37 -4.61
C LEU A 139 -9.07 -12.08 -3.57
N ALA A 140 -7.82 -11.65 -3.41
CA ALA A 140 -6.99 -11.98 -2.25
C ALA A 140 -6.51 -10.69 -1.56
N LEU A 141 -6.33 -10.76 -0.24
CA LEU A 141 -6.00 -9.59 0.58
C LEU A 141 -4.68 -9.76 1.28
N GLU A 142 -3.91 -8.69 1.26
CA GLU A 142 -2.55 -8.63 1.80
C GLU A 142 -2.55 -8.12 3.24
N ASN A 143 -1.79 -8.81 4.10
CA ASN A 143 -1.37 -8.29 5.39
C ASN A 143 -0.39 -7.13 5.20
N ILE A 144 -0.37 -6.17 6.13
CA ILE A 144 0.48 -4.99 6.01
C ILE A 144 1.50 -4.87 7.14
N ALA A 145 2.61 -4.21 6.82
CA ALA A 145 3.54 -3.71 7.83
C ALA A 145 2.90 -2.58 8.66
N ALA A 146 3.07 -2.61 9.97
CA ALA A 146 2.52 -1.61 10.87
C ALA A 146 3.55 -1.12 11.88
N LEU A 147 3.86 0.18 11.84
CA LEU A 147 4.68 0.84 12.85
C LEU A 147 3.91 1.12 14.13
N ILE A 148 2.60 1.33 14.02
CA ILE A 148 1.71 1.70 15.10
C ILE A 148 0.76 0.54 15.45
N CYS A 149 0.45 0.40 16.76
CA CYS A 149 -0.57 -0.51 17.25
C CYS A 149 -1.81 0.29 17.61
N TRP A 150 -2.98 -0.26 17.33
CA TRP A 150 -4.22 0.28 17.88
C TRP A 150 -4.30 -0.06 19.38
N PRO A 151 -4.80 0.84 20.22
CA PRO A 151 -5.18 0.46 21.57
C PRO A 151 -6.34 -0.54 21.52
N ASP A 152 -6.42 -1.40 22.53
CA ASP A 152 -7.52 -2.34 22.72
C ASP A 152 -7.74 -3.35 21.58
N GLU A 153 -6.67 -3.79 20.88
CA GLU A 153 -6.77 -4.90 19.92
C GLU A 153 -7.25 -6.17 20.63
N GLU A 154 -8.22 -6.85 20.03
CA GLU A 154 -8.90 -8.02 20.60
C GLU A 154 -8.39 -9.34 19.97
N LEU A 155 -7.75 -9.26 18.80
CA LEU A 155 -7.29 -10.38 18.00
C LEU A 155 -5.81 -10.24 17.66
N THR A 156 -5.11 -11.36 17.56
CA THR A 156 -3.80 -11.41 16.90
C THR A 156 -3.95 -11.20 15.41
N GLU A 157 -2.84 -10.98 14.68
CA GLU A 157 -2.87 -10.88 13.23
C GLU A 157 -3.40 -12.17 12.58
N GLY A 158 -2.89 -13.31 13.01
CA GLY A 158 -3.32 -14.61 12.50
C GLY A 158 -4.80 -14.88 12.74
N GLN A 159 -5.31 -14.61 13.97
CA GLN A 159 -6.72 -14.75 14.29
C GLN A 159 -7.61 -13.83 13.47
N PHE A 160 -7.19 -12.58 13.28
CA PHE A 160 -7.94 -11.61 12.46
C PHE A 160 -8.07 -12.07 11.01
N LEU A 161 -6.98 -12.56 10.42
CA LEU A 161 -6.95 -13.08 9.06
C LEU A 161 -7.74 -14.39 8.92
N ALA A 162 -7.65 -15.30 9.90
CA ALA A 162 -8.41 -16.53 9.93
C ALA A 162 -9.93 -16.27 9.94
N GLU A 163 -10.39 -15.40 10.83
CA GLU A 163 -11.79 -14.99 10.89
C GLU A 163 -12.26 -14.28 9.62
N LEU A 164 -11.42 -13.45 9.01
CA LEU A 164 -11.72 -12.80 7.74
C LEU A 164 -11.97 -13.84 6.63
N VAL A 165 -11.09 -14.81 6.51
CA VAL A 165 -11.22 -15.90 5.52
C VAL A 165 -12.45 -16.75 5.81
N GLU A 166 -12.67 -17.15 7.06
CA GLU A 166 -13.83 -17.96 7.45
C GLU A 166 -15.16 -17.27 7.09
N ARG A 167 -15.24 -15.95 7.32
CA ARG A 167 -16.48 -15.19 7.11
C ARG A 167 -16.73 -14.79 5.67
N THR A 168 -15.68 -14.62 4.85
CA THR A 168 -15.81 -14.05 3.50
C THR A 168 -15.40 -15.00 2.38
N GLY A 169 -14.62 -16.04 2.69
CA GLY A 169 -14.00 -16.91 1.68
C GLY A 169 -12.94 -16.20 0.84
N VAL A 170 -12.46 -15.02 1.25
CA VAL A 170 -11.41 -14.28 0.52
C VAL A 170 -10.08 -15.02 0.58
N GLY A 171 -9.29 -14.96 -0.50
CA GLY A 171 -7.92 -15.46 -0.48
C GLY A 171 -6.99 -14.54 0.32
N LEU A 172 -5.80 -15.03 0.65
CA LEU A 172 -4.76 -14.26 1.30
C LEU A 172 -3.55 -14.07 0.38
N LEU A 173 -3.03 -12.89 0.37
CA LEU A 173 -1.67 -12.57 -0.04
C LEU A 173 -0.87 -12.36 1.23
N ILE A 174 0.15 -13.18 1.46
CA ILE A 174 1.01 -13.04 2.64
C ILE A 174 2.33 -12.43 2.22
N ASP A 175 2.60 -11.23 2.72
CA ASP A 175 3.92 -10.64 2.64
C ASP A 175 4.74 -11.04 3.88
N VAL A 176 5.80 -11.83 3.64
CA VAL A 176 6.68 -12.29 4.71
C VAL A 176 7.62 -11.17 5.22
N ALA A 177 7.87 -10.14 4.41
CA ALA A 177 8.60 -8.95 4.85
C ALA A 177 7.74 -8.13 5.82
N ASN A 178 6.42 -8.06 5.61
CA ASN A 178 5.48 -7.43 6.53
C ASN A 178 5.42 -8.18 7.88
N LEU A 179 5.42 -9.52 7.87
CA LEU A 179 5.52 -10.31 9.10
C LEU A 179 6.84 -10.05 9.83
N HIS A 180 7.97 -9.99 9.12
CA HIS A 180 9.25 -9.62 9.71
C HIS A 180 9.24 -8.19 10.26
N THR A 181 8.67 -7.24 9.53
CA THR A 181 8.52 -5.84 9.95
C THR A 181 7.71 -5.72 11.24
N ASN A 182 6.60 -6.45 11.34
CA ASN A 182 5.75 -6.49 12.53
C ASN A 182 6.48 -7.16 13.71
N HIS A 183 7.31 -8.18 13.44
CA HIS A 183 8.17 -8.79 14.46
C HIS A 183 9.14 -7.75 15.05
N VAL A 184 9.91 -7.06 14.21
CA VAL A 184 10.90 -6.08 14.67
C VAL A 184 10.25 -4.89 15.38
N ASN A 185 9.17 -4.37 14.81
CA ASN A 185 8.54 -3.15 15.30
C ASN A 185 7.56 -3.37 16.44
N ARG A 186 6.88 -4.51 16.49
CA ARG A 186 5.76 -4.77 17.41
C ARG A 186 6.02 -5.96 18.33
N GLY A 187 7.05 -6.75 18.08
CA GLY A 187 7.37 -7.96 18.84
C GLY A 187 6.44 -9.14 18.54
N GLU A 188 5.71 -9.09 17.42
CA GLU A 188 4.85 -10.19 16.97
C GLU A 188 5.69 -11.34 16.41
N ASP A 189 5.40 -12.58 16.83
CA ASP A 189 6.16 -13.74 16.35
C ASP A 189 5.60 -14.24 15.01
N PRO A 190 6.39 -14.21 13.91
CA PRO A 190 5.95 -14.69 12.61
C PRO A 190 5.51 -16.16 12.61
N ALA A 191 6.18 -17.02 13.40
CA ALA A 191 5.81 -18.42 13.48
C ALA A 191 4.44 -18.61 14.11
N THR A 192 4.14 -17.86 15.18
CA THR A 192 2.80 -17.86 15.82
C THR A 192 1.74 -17.35 14.84
N ALA A 193 2.00 -16.25 14.13
CA ALA A 193 1.06 -15.73 13.13
C ALA A 193 0.79 -16.78 12.04
N LEU A 194 1.82 -17.44 11.51
CA LEU A 194 1.69 -18.49 10.49
C LEU A 194 0.99 -19.77 11.00
N ASP A 195 1.07 -20.09 12.30
CA ASP A 195 0.34 -21.21 12.89
C ASP A 195 -1.17 -20.93 13.03
N GLU A 196 -1.55 -19.67 13.17
CA GLU A 196 -2.95 -19.24 13.26
C GLU A 196 -3.60 -19.00 11.88
N LEU A 197 -2.80 -18.83 10.82
CA LEU A 197 -3.30 -18.55 9.48
C LEU A 197 -3.93 -19.79 8.82
N PRO A 198 -5.04 -19.62 8.06
CA PRO A 198 -5.55 -20.64 7.15
C PRO A 198 -4.64 -20.69 5.90
N VAL A 199 -3.49 -21.35 6.03
CA VAL A 199 -2.44 -21.37 4.99
C VAL A 199 -2.91 -21.90 3.63
N GLU A 200 -3.98 -22.69 3.60
CA GLU A 200 -4.66 -23.15 2.38
C GLU A 200 -5.38 -22.03 1.62
N ALA A 201 -5.69 -20.92 2.28
CA ALA A 201 -6.30 -19.75 1.64
C ALA A 201 -5.25 -18.83 0.96
N ILE A 202 -3.95 -19.12 1.11
CA ILE A 202 -2.88 -18.31 0.52
C ILE A 202 -2.92 -18.46 -1.01
N ALA A 203 -3.17 -17.35 -1.70
CA ALA A 203 -3.13 -17.24 -3.15
C ALA A 203 -1.68 -17.14 -3.67
N TYR A 204 -0.86 -16.34 -3.03
CA TYR A 204 0.59 -16.23 -3.26
C TYR A 204 1.27 -15.44 -2.12
N VAL A 205 2.58 -15.30 -2.22
CA VAL A 205 3.43 -14.71 -1.18
C VAL A 205 4.28 -13.60 -1.77
N HIS A 206 4.37 -12.46 -1.09
CA HIS A 206 5.35 -11.41 -1.34
C HIS A 206 6.61 -11.62 -0.51
N VAL A 207 7.74 -11.25 -1.11
CA VAL A 207 9.06 -11.21 -0.47
C VAL A 207 9.73 -9.90 -0.87
N ALA A 208 10.05 -9.07 0.10
CA ALA A 208 10.65 -7.76 -0.12
C ALA A 208 11.78 -7.48 0.87
N GLY A 209 12.55 -6.43 0.61
CA GLY A 209 13.58 -5.96 1.53
C GLY A 209 13.22 -4.64 2.19
N GLY A 210 13.71 -4.46 3.41
CA GLY A 210 13.54 -3.24 4.19
C GLY A 210 14.85 -2.77 4.81
N VAL A 211 14.78 -1.72 5.62
CA VAL A 211 15.95 -1.13 6.30
C VAL A 211 15.63 -0.70 7.72
N GLU A 212 16.57 -0.94 8.64
CA GLU A 212 16.50 -0.38 9.98
C GLU A 212 16.99 1.08 9.97
N LYS A 213 16.13 1.98 10.45
CA LYS A 213 16.47 3.39 10.58
C LYS A 213 15.69 4.00 11.75
N ASP A 214 16.35 4.88 12.52
CA ASP A 214 15.77 5.58 13.66
C ASP A 214 15.17 4.62 14.73
N GLY A 215 15.76 3.41 14.87
CA GLY A 215 15.35 2.39 15.84
C GLY A 215 14.06 1.66 15.48
N VAL A 216 13.63 1.75 14.23
CA VAL A 216 12.50 0.99 13.67
C VAL A 216 12.88 0.38 12.31
N TRP A 217 12.24 -0.73 11.98
CA TRP A 217 12.35 -1.33 10.66
C TRP A 217 11.36 -0.64 9.72
N HIS A 218 11.87 -0.13 8.61
CA HIS A 218 11.07 0.45 7.53
C HIS A 218 10.91 -0.58 6.43
N ASP A 219 9.68 -0.96 6.18
CA ASP A 219 9.29 -1.75 5.04
C ASP A 219 9.27 -0.87 3.79
N THR A 220 10.38 -0.86 3.07
CA THR A 220 10.58 0.09 1.98
C THR A 220 10.42 -0.50 0.60
N HIS A 221 10.57 -1.84 0.49
CA HIS A 221 10.66 -2.55 -0.80
C HIS A 221 11.72 -1.94 -1.75
N ALA A 222 12.69 -1.22 -1.18
CA ALA A 222 13.75 -0.53 -1.91
C ALA A 222 15.15 -1.12 -1.63
N HIS A 223 15.23 -2.15 -0.78
CA HIS A 223 16.48 -2.75 -0.35
C HIS A 223 16.51 -4.25 -0.71
N PRO A 224 17.69 -4.89 -0.77
CA PRO A 224 17.79 -6.33 -0.97
C PRO A 224 17.03 -7.13 0.09
N VAL A 225 16.49 -8.28 -0.31
CA VAL A 225 15.87 -9.23 0.61
C VAL A 225 16.91 -9.71 1.63
N THR A 226 16.57 -9.61 2.90
CA THR A 226 17.46 -9.97 4.00
C THR A 226 17.29 -11.44 4.43
N ALA A 227 18.30 -12.02 5.06
CA ALA A 227 18.23 -13.39 5.57
C ALA A 227 17.05 -13.60 6.56
N PRO A 228 16.74 -12.68 7.51
CA PRO A 228 15.57 -12.84 8.37
C PRO A 228 14.23 -12.93 7.62
N VAL A 229 14.07 -12.20 6.51
CA VAL A 229 12.85 -12.30 5.67
C VAL A 229 12.80 -13.67 4.97
N LEU A 230 13.94 -14.16 4.47
CA LEU A 230 14.01 -15.51 3.89
C LEU A 230 13.76 -16.61 4.93
N ASP A 231 14.14 -16.40 6.19
CA ASP A 231 13.83 -17.33 7.30
C ASP A 231 12.30 -17.38 7.53
N VAL A 232 11.58 -16.26 7.46
CA VAL A 232 10.10 -16.26 7.54
C VAL A 232 9.48 -16.96 6.32
N LEU A 233 10.05 -16.79 5.13
CA LEU A 233 9.63 -17.54 3.93
C LEU A 233 9.84 -19.06 4.11
N ALA A 234 10.98 -19.47 4.67
CA ALA A 234 11.26 -20.87 4.96
C ALA A 234 10.27 -21.45 5.98
N GLU A 235 9.93 -20.66 7.01
CA GLU A 235 8.95 -21.03 8.02
C GLU A 235 7.54 -21.20 7.43
N LEU A 236 7.10 -20.28 6.56
CA LEU A 236 5.88 -20.44 5.80
C LEU A 236 5.93 -21.68 4.90
N ARG A 237 7.05 -21.86 4.19
CA ARG A 237 7.24 -23.00 3.29
C ARG A 237 7.20 -24.35 4.01
N SER A 238 7.56 -24.41 5.29
CA SER A 238 7.46 -25.62 6.10
C SER A 238 6.00 -26.05 6.37
N ARG A 239 5.04 -25.12 6.29
CA ARG A 239 3.61 -25.38 6.50
C ARG A 239 2.86 -25.66 5.21
N VAL A 240 3.18 -24.90 4.16
CA VAL A 240 2.44 -24.94 2.89
C VAL A 240 3.38 -24.76 1.70
N SER A 241 2.99 -25.28 0.54
CA SER A 241 3.61 -24.96 -0.74
C SER A 241 2.80 -23.83 -1.40
N PRO A 242 3.22 -22.56 -1.28
CA PRO A 242 2.43 -21.46 -1.82
C PRO A 242 2.28 -21.61 -3.34
N PRO A 243 1.13 -21.24 -3.92
CA PRO A 243 0.88 -21.32 -5.36
C PRO A 243 1.81 -20.41 -6.18
N GLY A 244 2.26 -19.30 -5.60
CA GLY A 244 3.19 -18.35 -6.18
C GLY A 244 4.02 -17.66 -5.13
N VAL A 245 5.22 -17.21 -5.51
CA VAL A 245 6.07 -16.33 -4.69
C VAL A 245 6.61 -15.22 -5.58
N LEU A 246 6.52 -14.00 -5.13
CA LEU A 246 6.87 -12.79 -5.86
C LEU A 246 7.96 -12.01 -5.14
N LEU A 247 9.02 -11.65 -5.86
CA LEU A 247 9.95 -10.61 -5.41
C LEU A 247 9.34 -9.25 -5.66
N GLU A 248 9.15 -8.44 -4.60
CA GLU A 248 8.67 -7.08 -4.73
C GLU A 248 9.80 -6.07 -4.54
N ARG A 249 9.91 -5.15 -5.51
CA ARG A 249 10.84 -4.04 -5.48
C ARG A 249 10.12 -2.80 -6.00
N ASP A 250 10.04 -1.73 -5.17
CA ASP A 250 9.23 -0.54 -5.44
C ASP A 250 10.04 0.72 -5.71
N ASP A 251 11.28 0.77 -5.26
CA ASP A 251 12.17 1.92 -5.44
C ASP A 251 13.63 1.44 -5.43
N ASP A 252 14.57 2.35 -5.69
CA ASP A 252 16.02 2.07 -5.73
C ASP A 252 16.35 0.78 -6.50
N PHE A 253 15.87 0.73 -7.74
CA PHE A 253 15.93 -0.46 -8.58
C PHE A 253 17.37 -0.85 -8.91
N PRO A 254 17.81 -2.07 -8.52
CA PRO A 254 19.15 -2.53 -8.80
C PRO A 254 19.27 -3.07 -10.24
N PRO A 255 20.51 -3.30 -10.73
CA PRO A 255 20.73 -3.97 -12.00
C PRO A 255 20.07 -5.36 -12.06
N ALA A 256 19.69 -5.82 -13.27
CA ALA A 256 19.02 -7.10 -13.49
C ALA A 256 19.74 -8.32 -12.86
N ALA A 257 21.08 -8.28 -12.77
CA ALA A 257 21.85 -9.36 -12.15
C ALA A 257 21.59 -9.48 -10.65
N GLU A 258 21.36 -8.38 -9.94
CA GLU A 258 21.02 -8.38 -8.52
C GLU A 258 19.60 -8.89 -8.31
N LEU A 259 18.63 -8.45 -9.13
CA LEU A 259 17.27 -8.99 -9.12
C LEU A 259 17.26 -10.51 -9.35
N ALA A 260 18.06 -10.99 -10.30
CA ALA A 260 18.22 -12.42 -10.55
C ALA A 260 18.79 -13.15 -9.33
N GLY A 261 19.78 -12.57 -8.64
CA GLY A 261 20.35 -13.12 -7.42
C GLY A 261 19.34 -13.22 -6.27
N GLU A 262 18.47 -12.23 -6.10
CA GLU A 262 17.39 -12.26 -5.10
C GLU A 262 16.35 -13.34 -5.43
N LEU A 263 15.96 -13.47 -6.70
CA LEU A 263 15.07 -14.53 -7.18
C LEU A 263 15.69 -15.94 -6.96
N ASP A 264 16.99 -16.08 -7.16
CA ASP A 264 17.69 -17.35 -6.90
C ASP A 264 17.76 -17.68 -5.40
N ALA A 265 17.93 -16.69 -4.53
CA ALA A 265 17.84 -16.87 -3.08
C ALA A 265 16.43 -17.33 -2.65
N ILE A 266 15.38 -16.74 -3.21
CA ILE A 266 13.98 -17.15 -2.98
C ILE A 266 13.79 -18.62 -3.43
N ARG A 267 14.24 -18.98 -4.65
CA ARG A 267 14.15 -20.36 -5.16
C ARG A 267 14.87 -21.35 -4.25
N ALA A 268 16.11 -21.03 -3.83
CA ALA A 268 16.89 -21.85 -2.93
C ALA A 268 16.19 -22.09 -1.58
N THR A 269 15.56 -21.03 -1.01
CA THR A 269 14.78 -21.12 0.23
C THR A 269 13.57 -22.05 0.08
N LEU A 270 12.84 -21.93 -1.01
CA LEU A 270 11.67 -22.78 -1.29
C LEU A 270 12.05 -24.25 -1.53
N ASP A 271 13.18 -24.51 -2.15
CA ASP A 271 13.67 -25.87 -2.41
C ASP A 271 14.22 -26.51 -1.14
N ALA A 272 14.93 -25.77 -0.28
CA ALA A 272 15.42 -26.25 1.02
C ALA A 272 14.25 -26.66 1.94
N GLY A 273 13.17 -25.89 1.96
CA GLY A 273 11.96 -26.21 2.73
C GLY A 273 11.25 -27.49 2.27
N ARG A 274 11.42 -27.92 1.00
CA ARG A 274 10.95 -29.23 0.50
C ARG A 274 11.68 -30.41 1.10
N ALA A 275 12.96 -30.27 1.37
CA ALA A 275 13.80 -31.35 1.86
C ALA A 275 13.57 -31.66 3.37
N GLY A 276 13.09 -30.68 4.13
CA GLY A 276 12.87 -30.78 5.57
C GLY A 276 11.45 -31.21 6.00
N ALA A 277 10.50 -31.27 5.08
CA ALA A 277 9.12 -31.61 5.38
C ALA A 277 8.93 -33.12 5.64
N ALA A 278 9.27 -33.58 6.84
CA ALA A 278 8.69 -34.81 7.37
C ALA A 278 7.18 -34.57 7.57
N PRO A 279 6.29 -35.54 7.21
CA PRO A 279 4.87 -35.36 7.42
C PRO A 279 4.60 -35.13 8.89
N ARG A 280 4.21 -33.91 9.27
CA ARG A 280 3.66 -33.65 10.60
C ARG A 280 2.38 -34.45 10.71
N SER A 281 2.35 -35.38 11.69
CA SER A 281 1.17 -36.11 12.09
C SER A 281 0.04 -35.11 12.38
N THR A 282 -1.04 -35.18 11.62
CA THR A 282 -2.28 -34.46 11.90
C THR A 282 -2.99 -35.07 13.10
N GLU A 283 -2.45 -34.90 14.29
CA GLU A 283 -3.25 -34.98 15.50
C GLU A 283 -3.80 -33.57 15.75
N PRO A 284 -5.13 -33.40 15.82
CA PRO A 284 -5.71 -32.12 16.17
C PRO A 284 -5.23 -31.76 17.58
N PRO A 285 -4.76 -30.51 17.80
CA PRO A 285 -4.41 -30.07 19.14
C PRO A 285 -5.64 -30.12 20.03
N THR A 286 -5.65 -31.04 20.98
CA THR A 286 -6.57 -31.04 22.12
C THR A 286 -6.09 -29.98 23.13
N ALA A 287 -6.11 -28.73 22.73
CA ALA A 287 -6.06 -27.60 23.66
C ALA A 287 -7.39 -26.87 23.55
N GLN A 288 -8.26 -27.13 24.51
CA GLN A 288 -9.41 -26.27 24.76
C GLN A 288 -8.86 -24.86 25.02
N ALA A 289 -8.96 -24.00 24.01
CA ALA A 289 -8.84 -22.57 24.22
C ALA A 289 -9.86 -22.18 25.33
N PRO A 290 -9.50 -21.35 26.30
CA PRO A 290 -10.47 -20.84 27.24
C PRO A 290 -11.59 -20.17 26.43
N ALA A 291 -12.83 -20.58 26.71
CA ALA A 291 -14.00 -19.98 26.08
C ALA A 291 -13.91 -18.46 26.23
N PRO A 292 -14.11 -17.66 25.17
CA PRO A 292 -14.08 -16.23 25.26
C PRO A 292 -15.07 -15.79 26.34
N ALA A 293 -14.61 -14.94 27.25
CA ALA A 293 -15.47 -14.37 28.26
C ALA A 293 -16.65 -13.67 27.58
N PRO A 294 -17.90 -13.84 28.06
CA PRO A 294 -19.04 -13.19 27.47
C PRO A 294 -18.82 -11.69 27.51
N LEU A 295 -18.76 -11.06 26.31
CA LEU A 295 -18.71 -9.62 26.15
C LEU A 295 -19.84 -8.96 26.94
N PRO A 296 -19.61 -7.81 27.61
CA PRO A 296 -20.70 -7.04 28.19
C PRO A 296 -21.66 -6.72 27.03
N ALA A 297 -22.92 -7.13 27.17
CA ALA A 297 -23.98 -6.88 26.21
C ALA A 297 -24.27 -5.37 26.15
N SER A 298 -23.47 -4.64 25.39
CA SER A 298 -23.93 -3.43 24.74
C SER A 298 -24.99 -3.90 23.75
N GLY A 299 -26.23 -3.46 23.89
CA GLY A 299 -27.34 -3.86 23.04
C GLY A 299 -27.00 -3.74 21.57
N PRO A 300 -27.68 -4.44 20.64
CA PRO A 300 -27.29 -4.59 19.25
C PRO A 300 -27.21 -3.20 18.60
N ALA A 301 -26.01 -2.62 18.56
CA ALA A 301 -25.74 -1.47 17.73
C ALA A 301 -25.91 -1.94 16.29
N GLY A 302 -26.82 -1.30 15.54
CA GLY A 302 -27.00 -1.65 14.12
C GLY A 302 -25.68 -1.51 13.34
N PRO A 303 -25.53 -2.17 12.18
CA PRO A 303 -24.30 -2.18 11.37
C PRO A 303 -23.72 -0.77 11.12
N ASP A 304 -24.57 0.22 10.95
CA ASP A 304 -24.14 1.60 10.75
C ASP A 304 -23.51 2.22 12.02
N ALA A 305 -24.00 1.90 13.21
CA ALA A 305 -23.39 2.40 14.45
C ALA A 305 -22.01 1.77 14.71
N VAL A 306 -21.76 0.56 14.23
CA VAL A 306 -20.41 -0.06 14.28
C VAL A 306 -19.48 0.70 13.34
N ARG A 307 -19.91 0.95 12.10
CA ARG A 307 -19.16 1.74 11.12
C ARG A 307 -18.85 3.14 11.63
N ASP A 308 -19.80 3.80 12.29
CA ASP A 308 -19.61 5.16 12.81
C ASP A 308 -18.52 5.20 13.91
N ARG A 309 -18.46 4.20 14.78
CA ARG A 309 -17.35 4.09 15.77
C ARG A 309 -16.00 3.89 15.10
N VAL A 310 -15.90 2.96 14.13
CA VAL A 310 -14.68 2.75 13.37
C VAL A 310 -14.29 4.02 12.60
N ALA A 311 -15.26 4.72 12.00
CA ALA A 311 -15.01 5.97 11.28
C ALA A 311 -14.41 7.05 12.19
N VAL A 312 -14.95 7.23 13.40
CA VAL A 312 -14.43 8.21 14.36
C VAL A 312 -13.01 7.85 14.79
N ALA A 313 -12.74 6.58 15.08
CA ALA A 313 -11.40 6.14 15.48
C ALA A 313 -10.37 6.36 14.36
N GLN A 314 -10.68 5.95 13.12
CA GLN A 314 -9.80 6.14 11.96
C GLN A 314 -9.61 7.62 11.62
N ALA A 315 -10.66 8.45 11.67
CA ALA A 315 -10.55 9.89 11.42
C ALA A 315 -9.70 10.60 12.48
N SER A 316 -9.82 10.18 13.75
CA SER A 316 -9.01 10.72 14.85
C SER A 316 -7.53 10.39 14.65
N LEU A 317 -7.20 9.13 14.36
CA LEU A 317 -5.83 8.71 14.09
C LEU A 317 -5.25 9.44 12.86
N LEU A 318 -5.99 9.45 11.75
CA LEU A 318 -5.50 10.09 10.52
C LEU A 318 -5.30 11.60 10.70
N SER A 319 -6.21 12.27 11.41
CA SER A 319 -6.07 13.70 11.73
C SER A 319 -4.82 13.97 12.56
N ALA A 320 -4.49 13.11 13.51
CA ALA A 320 -3.25 13.23 14.28
C ALA A 320 -2.00 13.04 13.41
N LEU A 321 -2.05 12.10 12.46
CA LEU A 321 -0.92 11.78 11.58
C LEU A 321 -0.65 12.86 10.52
N VAL A 322 -1.71 13.46 9.91
CA VAL A 322 -1.56 14.31 8.72
C VAL A 322 -2.09 15.73 8.86
N ALA A 323 -2.85 16.05 9.93
CA ALA A 323 -3.45 17.35 10.13
C ALA A 323 -3.03 18.04 11.45
N GLY A 324 -2.11 17.42 12.22
CA GLY A 324 -1.61 17.98 13.47
C GLY A 324 -2.63 18.02 14.62
N ALA A 325 -3.67 17.19 14.54
CA ALA A 325 -4.60 17.01 15.66
C ALA A 325 -3.90 16.34 16.86
N PRO A 326 -4.44 16.46 18.07
CA PRO A 326 -3.93 15.73 19.23
C PRO A 326 -3.89 14.22 18.98
N VAL A 327 -2.87 13.56 19.52
CA VAL A 327 -2.75 12.09 19.49
C VAL A 327 -3.91 11.50 20.27
N PRO A 328 -4.69 10.55 19.70
CA PRO A 328 -5.75 9.89 20.42
C PRO A 328 -5.21 9.09 21.63
N GLU A 329 -6.06 8.94 22.66
CA GLU A 329 -5.70 8.20 23.86
C GLU A 329 -5.32 6.74 23.56
N GLY A 330 -4.33 6.20 24.26
CA GLY A 330 -3.86 4.83 24.14
C GLY A 330 -2.78 4.62 23.05
N PHE A 331 -2.57 5.56 22.15
CA PHE A 331 -1.51 5.44 21.15
C PHE A 331 -0.13 5.88 21.66
N ASP A 332 0.91 5.21 21.19
CA ASP A 332 2.30 5.61 21.41
C ASP A 332 2.65 6.90 20.66
N HIS A 333 2.84 7.99 21.40
CA HIS A 333 3.13 9.32 20.85
C HIS A 333 4.42 9.36 20.04
N HIS A 334 5.45 8.61 20.45
CA HIS A 334 6.73 8.59 19.74
C HIS A 334 6.57 7.90 18.38
N ARG A 335 5.93 6.73 18.33
CA ARG A 335 5.67 5.98 17.09
C ARG A 335 4.77 6.76 16.13
N LEU A 336 3.71 7.40 16.64
CA LEU A 336 2.89 8.28 15.80
C LEU A 336 3.71 9.44 15.24
N GLY A 337 4.61 10.01 16.03
CA GLY A 337 5.52 11.06 15.56
C GLY A 337 6.47 10.58 14.45
N VAL A 338 7.00 9.36 14.55
CA VAL A 338 7.81 8.74 13.47
C VAL A 338 6.95 8.54 12.23
N GLN A 339 5.77 7.92 12.36
CA GLN A 339 4.84 7.68 11.25
C GLN A 339 4.44 8.99 10.54
N SER A 340 4.07 10.02 11.30
CA SER A 340 3.70 11.33 10.73
C SER A 340 4.82 11.95 9.90
N ARG A 341 6.07 11.88 10.38
CA ARG A 341 7.23 12.36 9.61
C ARG A 341 7.47 11.52 8.35
N ALA A 342 7.36 10.20 8.45
CA ALA A 342 7.50 9.29 7.31
C ALA A 342 6.45 9.57 6.24
N LEU A 343 5.18 9.76 6.62
CA LEU A 343 4.10 10.12 5.70
C LEU A 343 4.36 11.45 4.99
N ALA A 344 4.79 12.48 5.73
CA ALA A 344 5.13 13.78 5.14
C ALA A 344 6.32 13.69 4.17
N ALA A 345 7.33 12.89 4.51
CA ALA A 345 8.50 12.67 3.65
C ALA A 345 8.10 11.92 2.37
N LYS A 346 7.37 10.81 2.48
CA LYS A 346 6.85 10.07 1.32
C LYS A 346 5.99 10.96 0.41
N ARG A 347 5.12 11.78 1.01
CA ARG A 347 4.30 12.74 0.26
C ARG A 347 5.16 13.75 -0.52
N ALA A 348 6.26 14.25 0.05
CA ALA A 348 7.22 15.11 -0.64
C ALA A 348 7.87 14.39 -1.83
N ASP A 349 8.29 13.14 -1.64
CA ASP A 349 8.96 12.34 -2.67
C ASP A 349 8.01 12.00 -3.84
N VAL A 350 6.76 11.61 -3.54
CA VAL A 350 5.75 11.35 -4.58
C VAL A 350 5.38 12.62 -5.33
N VAL A 351 5.23 13.76 -4.65
CA VAL A 351 4.96 15.04 -5.33
C VAL A 351 6.13 15.43 -6.23
N ALA A 352 7.38 15.18 -5.83
CA ALA A 352 8.54 15.39 -6.71
C ALA A 352 8.51 14.50 -7.97
N LYS A 353 8.02 13.24 -7.86
CA LYS A 353 7.87 12.33 -9.00
C LYS A 353 6.73 12.77 -9.96
N VAL A 354 5.57 13.20 -9.43
CA VAL A 354 4.40 13.60 -10.27
C VAL A 354 4.48 15.03 -10.79
N ALA A 355 5.35 15.86 -10.24
CA ALA A 355 5.57 17.25 -10.62
C ALA A 355 7.07 17.62 -10.54
N PRO A 356 7.93 16.98 -11.36
CA PRO A 356 9.38 17.10 -11.27
C PRO A 356 9.90 18.53 -11.46
N GLU A 357 9.10 19.40 -12.07
CA GLU A 357 9.45 20.81 -12.21
C GLU A 357 9.46 21.56 -10.87
N LEU A 358 8.76 21.10 -9.84
CA LEU A 358 8.75 21.77 -8.53
C LEU A 358 10.13 21.72 -7.86
N PRO A 359 10.80 20.55 -7.70
CA PRO A 359 12.17 20.52 -7.21
C PRO A 359 13.15 21.23 -8.16
N GLU A 360 12.96 21.24 -9.48
CA GLU A 360 13.79 22.02 -10.41
C GLU A 360 13.65 23.53 -10.22
N ILE A 361 12.45 24.01 -9.87
CA ILE A 361 12.20 25.44 -9.64
C ILE A 361 12.71 25.90 -8.28
N LEU A 362 12.51 25.07 -7.25
CA LEU A 362 12.81 25.42 -5.86
C LEU A 362 14.23 25.02 -5.43
N GLY A 363 14.88 24.11 -6.17
CA GLY A 363 16.21 23.62 -5.85
C GLY A 363 16.26 22.93 -4.47
N PRO A 364 17.33 23.12 -3.70
CA PRO A 364 17.51 22.47 -2.41
C PRO A 364 16.43 22.84 -1.38
N ASP A 365 15.73 23.95 -1.56
CA ASP A 365 14.69 24.41 -0.63
C ASP A 365 13.37 23.64 -0.79
N TYR A 366 13.22 22.81 -1.85
CA TYR A 366 11.97 22.08 -2.13
C TYR A 366 11.52 21.25 -0.95
N ARG A 367 12.38 20.35 -0.46
CA ARG A 367 12.02 19.37 0.57
C ARG A 367 11.59 20.03 1.87
N ASP A 368 12.35 20.98 2.36
CA ASP A 368 12.05 21.69 3.61
C ASP A 368 10.76 22.52 3.48
N ALA A 369 10.58 23.20 2.35
CA ALA A 369 9.37 23.94 2.08
C ALA A 369 8.13 23.03 2.01
N PHE A 370 8.26 21.85 1.38
CA PHE A 370 7.17 20.90 1.29
C PHE A 370 6.83 20.27 2.64
N LEU A 371 7.83 19.86 3.43
CA LEU A 371 7.61 19.32 4.77
C LEU A 371 6.93 20.33 5.71
N ALA A 372 7.29 21.61 5.60
CA ALA A 372 6.63 22.69 6.35
C ALA A 372 5.16 22.88 5.91
N TYR A 373 4.87 22.76 4.60
CA TYR A 373 3.52 22.78 4.05
C TYR A 373 2.71 21.58 4.52
N ALA A 374 3.26 20.38 4.42
CA ALA A 374 2.58 19.12 4.75
C ALA A 374 2.13 19.05 6.21
N LYS A 375 2.86 19.65 7.15
CA LYS A 375 2.48 19.72 8.57
C LYS A 375 1.21 20.53 8.82
N ALA A 376 0.92 21.51 7.98
CA ALA A 376 -0.20 22.44 8.17
C ALA A 376 -1.40 22.12 7.27
N ARG A 377 -1.20 21.30 6.26
CA ARG A 377 -2.22 21.02 5.24
C ARG A 377 -2.23 19.52 4.86
N PRO A 378 -3.25 18.78 5.28
CA PRO A 378 -3.45 17.42 4.84
C PRO A 378 -3.77 17.36 3.34
N MET A 379 -3.46 16.25 2.70
CA MET A 379 -3.88 15.95 1.34
C MET A 379 -5.35 15.50 1.33
N SER A 380 -6.13 15.95 0.34
CA SER A 380 -7.55 15.61 0.19
C SER A 380 -7.95 15.05 -1.18
N ASP A 381 -7.20 15.36 -2.23
CA ASP A 381 -7.57 15.07 -3.63
C ASP A 381 -6.38 14.48 -4.44
N GLY A 382 -5.51 13.74 -3.77
CA GLY A 382 -4.35 13.07 -4.35
C GLY A 382 -3.17 13.99 -4.68
N TYR A 383 -2.06 13.38 -5.04
CA TYR A 383 -0.75 14.04 -5.16
C TYR A 383 -0.67 15.14 -6.22
N ARG A 384 -1.41 15.03 -7.33
CA ARG A 384 -1.40 16.06 -8.38
C ARG A 384 -2.08 17.36 -7.91
N ARG A 385 -3.16 17.23 -7.14
CA ARG A 385 -3.83 18.36 -6.53
C ARG A 385 -2.96 18.96 -5.45
N ASP A 386 -2.33 18.12 -4.65
CA ASP A 386 -1.42 18.51 -3.59
C ASP A 386 -0.21 19.33 -4.10
N ALA A 387 0.35 18.95 -5.25
CA ALA A 387 1.38 19.72 -5.92
C ALA A 387 0.93 21.16 -6.29
N LEU A 388 -0.32 21.30 -6.73
CA LEU A 388 -0.91 22.61 -7.04
C LEU A 388 -1.14 23.45 -5.79
N ASP A 389 -1.68 22.85 -4.74
CA ASP A 389 -1.97 23.51 -3.46
C ASP A 389 -0.67 23.98 -2.76
N PHE A 390 0.38 23.15 -2.83
CA PHE A 390 1.72 23.52 -2.35
C PHE A 390 2.28 24.73 -3.11
N ALA A 391 2.23 24.70 -4.44
CA ALA A 391 2.70 25.81 -5.26
C ALA A 391 1.90 27.10 -5.00
N GLU A 392 0.57 27.00 -4.89
CA GLU A 392 -0.31 28.11 -4.56
C GLU A 392 0.04 28.72 -3.21
N GLN A 393 0.23 27.90 -2.18
CA GLN A 393 0.62 28.38 -0.86
C GLN A 393 1.93 29.15 -0.89
N LEU A 394 2.95 28.64 -1.61
CA LEU A 394 4.22 29.35 -1.76
C LEU A 394 4.02 30.71 -2.44
N LEU A 395 3.23 30.76 -3.51
CA LEU A 395 2.97 32.00 -4.23
C LEU A 395 2.20 33.02 -3.38
N VAL A 396 1.20 32.60 -2.61
CA VAL A 396 0.47 33.45 -1.66
C VAL A 396 1.41 34.00 -0.58
N ALA A 397 2.36 33.19 -0.12
CA ALA A 397 3.38 33.60 0.84
C ALA A 397 4.53 34.46 0.22
N GLY A 398 4.44 34.80 -1.08
CA GLY A 398 5.51 35.54 -1.77
C GLY A 398 6.81 34.76 -1.97
N ARG A 399 6.75 33.43 -1.93
CA ARG A 399 7.90 32.52 -2.07
C ARG A 399 7.95 31.87 -3.46
N PRO A 400 9.11 31.39 -3.93
CA PRO A 400 10.45 31.63 -3.38
C PRO A 400 10.85 33.09 -3.44
N ALA A 401 11.86 33.50 -2.64
CA ALA A 401 12.34 34.88 -2.61
C ALA A 401 12.96 35.30 -3.96
N ASP A 402 13.60 34.38 -4.65
CA ASP A 402 14.12 34.63 -6.01
C ASP A 402 12.98 34.91 -7.00
N ASN A 403 13.09 36.07 -7.64
CA ASN A 403 12.05 36.54 -8.58
C ASN A 403 11.94 35.68 -9.84
N ALA A 404 13.04 35.05 -10.30
CA ALA A 404 13.03 34.19 -11.49
C ALA A 404 12.34 32.87 -11.18
N ALA A 405 12.70 32.23 -10.06
CA ALA A 405 12.04 31.01 -9.59
C ALA A 405 10.56 31.24 -9.28
N ARG A 406 10.20 32.37 -8.64
CA ARG A 406 8.78 32.70 -8.38
C ARG A 406 7.98 32.90 -9.65
N ARG A 407 8.56 33.52 -10.70
CA ARG A 407 7.88 33.61 -12.03
C ARG A 407 7.71 32.25 -12.67
N ARG A 408 8.73 31.37 -12.62
CA ARG A 408 8.64 29.99 -13.13
C ARG A 408 7.52 29.23 -12.42
N LEU A 409 7.46 29.31 -11.08
CA LEU A 409 6.40 28.70 -10.27
C LEU A 409 5.01 29.23 -10.62
N THR A 410 4.87 30.55 -10.81
CA THR A 410 3.59 31.17 -11.23
C THR A 410 3.12 30.63 -12.58
N TYR A 411 4.01 30.53 -13.58
CA TYR A 411 3.65 29.97 -14.88
C TYR A 411 3.30 28.49 -14.82
N TRP A 412 4.07 27.71 -14.05
CA TRP A 412 3.79 26.30 -13.81
C TRP A 412 2.40 26.09 -13.20
N TRP A 413 2.07 26.85 -12.16
CA TRP A 413 0.78 26.77 -11.50
C TRP A 413 -0.36 27.21 -12.42
N GLN A 414 -0.24 28.33 -13.11
CA GLN A 414 -1.25 28.86 -14.03
C GLN A 414 -1.55 27.90 -15.20
N ASP A 415 -0.55 27.19 -15.69
CA ASP A 415 -0.73 26.23 -16.79
C ASP A 415 -1.53 24.98 -16.35
N ARG A 416 -1.42 24.60 -15.09
CA ARG A 416 -2.01 23.37 -14.52
C ARG A 416 -3.27 23.59 -13.71
N ALA A 417 -3.43 24.73 -13.06
CA ALA A 417 -4.61 25.07 -12.24
C ALA A 417 -5.85 25.46 -13.07
N ALA A 418 -5.69 25.73 -14.39
CA ALA A 418 -6.80 26.11 -15.25
C ALA A 418 -7.80 24.97 -15.43
N PRO A 419 -9.11 25.24 -15.34
CA PRO A 419 -10.16 24.22 -15.48
C PRO A 419 -10.27 23.62 -16.89
N ARG A 420 -9.60 24.22 -17.87
CA ARG A 420 -9.42 23.67 -19.23
C ARG A 420 -8.00 23.90 -19.69
N PRO A 421 -7.39 22.94 -20.40
CA PRO A 421 -6.06 23.15 -20.97
C PRO A 421 -6.11 24.39 -21.87
N PRO A 422 -5.17 25.34 -21.73
CA PRO A 422 -5.13 26.53 -22.57
C PRO A 422 -5.02 26.11 -24.04
N ARG A 423 -5.74 26.81 -24.93
CA ARG A 423 -5.64 26.59 -26.36
C ARG A 423 -4.17 26.73 -26.81
N ARG A 424 -3.77 26.03 -27.87
CA ARG A 424 -2.37 25.98 -28.35
C ARG A 424 -1.70 27.36 -28.45
N THR A 425 -2.40 28.38 -28.91
CA THR A 425 -1.90 29.77 -29.01
C THR A 425 -1.49 30.41 -27.68
N PRO A 426 -2.29 30.36 -26.60
CA PRO A 426 -1.85 30.84 -25.29
C PRO A 426 -0.66 30.05 -24.69
N ARG A 427 -0.52 28.75 -24.98
CA ARG A 427 0.64 27.92 -24.55
C ARG A 427 1.93 28.37 -25.19
N LEU A 428 1.91 28.59 -26.52
CA LEU A 428 3.07 29.08 -27.27
C LEU A 428 3.49 30.48 -26.80
N ALA A 429 2.54 31.36 -26.54
CA ALA A 429 2.81 32.71 -26.03
C ALA A 429 3.38 32.68 -24.61
N ARG A 430 2.94 31.77 -23.73
CA ARG A 430 3.53 31.58 -22.40
C ARG A 430 4.93 30.97 -22.47
N ALA A 431 5.14 29.94 -23.29
CA ALA A 431 6.45 29.36 -23.51
C ALA A 431 7.44 30.41 -24.05
N ALA A 432 7.04 31.22 -25.01
CA ALA A 432 7.84 32.32 -25.53
C ALA A 432 8.17 33.36 -24.46
N ARG A 433 7.22 33.71 -23.57
CA ARG A 433 7.44 34.64 -22.46
C ARG A 433 8.34 34.06 -21.37
N SER A 434 8.26 32.76 -21.06
CA SER A 434 9.14 32.12 -20.08
C SER A 434 10.61 32.06 -20.59
N VAL A 435 10.82 31.83 -21.88
CA VAL A 435 12.13 31.88 -22.52
C VAL A 435 12.72 33.30 -22.51
N LEU A 436 11.88 34.33 -22.72
CA LEU A 436 12.30 35.74 -22.68
C LEU A 436 12.52 36.26 -21.26
N ALA A 437 11.85 35.70 -20.26
CA ALA A 437 12.02 36.10 -18.85
C ALA A 437 13.18 35.37 -18.13
N GLY A 438 13.76 34.36 -18.76
CA GLY A 438 14.95 33.64 -18.28
C GLY A 438 16.28 34.17 -18.83
N ARG A 439 16.28 35.30 -19.52
CA ARG A 439 17.49 36.04 -19.94
C ARG A 439 17.79 37.23 -19.05
#